data_44e5dc8704188dd500af8c7beaa24d4e
#
_entry.id   44e5dc8704188dd500af8c7beaa24d4e
#
_cell.length_a   1.000
_cell.length_b   1.000
_cell.length_c   1.000
_cell.angle_alpha   90.00
_cell.angle_beta   90.00
_cell.angle_gamma   90.00
#
_symmetry.space_group_name_H-M   'P 1'
#
loop_
_entity.id
_entity.type
_entity.pdbx_description
1 polymer ?
#
loop_
_entity_poly.entity_id
_entity_poly.type
_entity_poly.pdbx_seq_one_letter_code
_entity_poly.pdbx_strand_id
1 'polypeptide(L)'
;MGEQLRLYSYWRSSAAYRVRIGLNLKGLRYETIPVHLVRDGGEQHQAEYAALNPQQLVPTLTHGVRVIRQSLAILEYLDEAWPSPRLLPMTARDRARVRSLA
;
A
#
# COMPACT_ATOMS: atom_id res chain seq x y z
N MET A 1 18.57 -10.42 -1.67
CA MET A 1 17.68 -10.70 -0.71
C MET A 1 17.01 -9.51 -0.26
N GLY A 2 15.87 -9.40 -0.51
CA GLY A 2 15.13 -8.27 -0.17
C GLY A 2 14.57 -8.32 1.24
N GLU A 3 14.25 -7.18 1.76
CA GLU A 3 13.48 -7.06 2.97
C GLU A 3 12.06 -7.52 2.70
N GLN A 4 11.39 -8.03 3.72
CA GLN A 4 10.04 -8.54 3.56
C GLN A 4 9.02 -7.42 3.38
N LEU A 5 8.11 -7.63 2.43
CA LEU A 5 6.98 -6.74 2.23
C LEU A 5 5.78 -7.26 2.99
N ARG A 6 5.12 -6.39 3.74
CA ARG A 6 3.87 -6.71 4.43
C ARG A 6 2.84 -5.64 4.11
N LEU A 7 1.65 -6.10 3.74
CA LEU A 7 0.53 -5.20 3.45
C LEU A 7 -0.55 -5.38 4.50
N TYR A 8 -0.84 -4.33 5.24
CA TYR A 8 -1.97 -4.29 6.17
C TYR A 8 -3.20 -3.89 5.39
N SER A 9 -4.18 -4.75 5.34
CA SER A 9 -5.27 -4.66 4.38
C SER A 9 -6.60 -5.10 5.01
N TYR A 10 -7.69 -4.62 4.43
CA TYR A 10 -9.04 -5.09 4.72
C TYR A 10 -9.71 -5.41 3.39
N TRP A 11 -10.37 -6.57 3.32
CA TRP A 11 -10.88 -7.11 2.05
C TRP A 11 -11.92 -6.22 1.37
N ARG A 12 -12.64 -5.37 2.14
CA ARG A 12 -13.61 -4.43 1.58
C ARG A 12 -13.00 -3.08 1.20
N SER A 13 -11.74 -2.84 1.51
CA SER A 13 -11.13 -1.56 1.22
C SER A 13 -10.70 -1.48 -0.24
N SER A 14 -11.27 -0.54 -1.00
CA SER A 14 -10.86 -0.32 -2.39
C SER A 14 -9.44 0.23 -2.47
N ALA A 15 -9.02 1.03 -1.51
CA ALA A 15 -7.65 1.55 -1.46
C ALA A 15 -6.64 0.42 -1.25
N ALA A 16 -6.93 -0.52 -0.35
CA ALA A 16 -6.07 -1.68 -0.14
C ALA A 16 -6.06 -2.60 -1.36
N TYR A 17 -7.21 -2.78 -2.00
CA TYR A 17 -7.32 -3.60 -3.20
C TYR A 17 -6.45 -3.03 -4.33
N ARG A 18 -6.43 -1.72 -4.48
CA ARG A 18 -5.60 -1.02 -5.46
C ARG A 18 -4.12 -1.35 -5.28
N VAL A 19 -3.65 -1.37 -4.04
CA VAL A 19 -2.27 -1.71 -3.73
C VAL A 19 -1.98 -3.19 -4.03
N ARG A 20 -2.93 -4.07 -3.73
CA ARG A 20 -2.77 -5.50 -4.04
C ARG A 20 -2.62 -5.71 -5.54
N ILE A 21 -3.39 -5.00 -6.35
CA ILE A 21 -3.25 -5.06 -7.80
C ILE A 21 -1.82 -4.63 -8.20
N GLY A 22 -1.33 -3.53 -7.64
CA GLY A 22 0.01 -3.04 -7.94
C GLY A 22 1.09 -4.06 -7.59
N LEU A 23 1.01 -4.65 -6.40
CA LEU A 23 1.95 -5.68 -5.98
C LEU A 23 1.92 -6.89 -6.92
N ASN A 24 0.73 -7.32 -7.31
CA ASN A 24 0.58 -8.47 -8.19
C ASN A 24 1.09 -8.18 -9.61
N LEU A 25 0.84 -6.99 -10.13
CA LEU A 25 1.37 -6.59 -11.43
C LEU A 25 2.90 -6.55 -11.45
N LYS A 26 3.49 -6.22 -10.32
CA LYS A 26 4.95 -6.21 -10.17
C LYS A 26 5.54 -7.61 -9.92
N GLY A 27 4.68 -8.60 -9.68
CA GLY A 27 5.12 -9.95 -9.36
C GLY A 27 5.84 -10.07 -8.03
N LEU A 28 5.53 -9.19 -7.09
CA LEU A 28 6.20 -9.15 -5.80
C LEU A 28 5.52 -10.09 -4.81
N ARG A 29 6.33 -10.74 -3.99
CA ARG A 29 5.83 -11.53 -2.88
C ARG A 29 5.60 -10.63 -1.67
N TYR A 30 4.48 -10.81 -1.00
CA TYR A 30 4.18 -10.03 0.19
C TYR A 30 3.28 -10.83 1.12
N GLU A 31 3.33 -10.49 2.39
CA GLU A 31 2.45 -11.04 3.40
C GLU A 31 1.28 -10.08 3.59
N THR A 32 0.06 -10.61 3.61
CA THR A 32 -1.13 -9.81 3.91
C THR A 32 -1.46 -9.97 5.38
N ILE A 33 -1.58 -8.84 6.08
CA ILE A 33 -1.97 -8.82 7.48
C ILE A 33 -3.35 -8.16 7.53
N PRO A 34 -4.41 -8.90 7.89
CA PRO A 34 -5.75 -8.33 7.90
C PRO A 34 -5.94 -7.36 9.06
N VAL A 35 -6.60 -6.24 8.77
CA VAL A 35 -7.04 -5.26 9.76
C VAL A 35 -8.53 -5.10 9.57
N HIS A 36 -9.33 -5.65 10.48
CA HIS A 36 -10.78 -5.62 10.34
C HIS A 36 -11.32 -4.26 10.78
N LEU A 37 -11.93 -3.53 9.87
CA LEU A 37 -12.32 -2.15 10.11
C LEU A 37 -13.55 -2.00 11.01
N VAL A 38 -14.27 -3.09 11.27
CA VAL A 38 -15.53 -3.07 12.05
C VAL A 38 -15.42 -3.86 13.35
N ARG A 39 -14.70 -5.00 13.34
CA ARG A 39 -14.58 -5.87 14.51
C ARG A 39 -13.99 -5.11 15.70
N ASP A 40 -14.58 -5.29 16.87
CA ASP A 40 -14.10 -4.69 18.14
C ASP A 40 -13.94 -3.17 18.03
N GLY A 41 -14.87 -2.49 17.34
CA GLY A 41 -14.82 -1.06 17.15
C GLY A 41 -13.85 -0.62 16.06
N GLY A 42 -13.26 -1.58 15.34
CA GLY A 42 -12.30 -1.30 14.27
C GLY A 42 -10.87 -1.57 14.72
N GLU A 43 -10.27 -2.60 14.10
CA GLU A 43 -8.89 -2.99 14.46
C GLU A 43 -7.87 -1.93 14.10
N GLN A 44 -8.19 -1.02 13.17
CA GLN A 44 -7.31 0.09 12.83
C GLN A 44 -7.11 1.07 13.99
N HIS A 45 -7.99 1.03 14.99
CA HIS A 45 -7.90 1.89 16.17
C HIS A 45 -7.15 1.23 17.32
N GLN A 46 -6.79 -0.03 17.21
CA GLN A 46 -6.00 -0.71 18.24
C GLN A 46 -4.59 -0.14 18.31
N ALA A 47 -4.04 -0.12 19.52
CA ALA A 47 -2.79 0.58 19.80
C ALA A 47 -1.64 0.15 18.89
N GLU A 48 -1.52 -1.14 18.60
CA GLU A 48 -0.44 -1.65 17.75
C GLU A 48 -0.52 -1.09 16.34
N TYR A 49 -1.72 -1.09 15.76
CA TYR A 49 -1.88 -0.58 14.42
C TYR A 49 -1.83 0.94 14.38
N ALA A 50 -2.40 1.61 15.38
CA ALA A 50 -2.36 3.08 15.46
C ALA A 50 -0.92 3.58 15.58
N ALA A 51 -0.05 2.84 16.25
CA ALA A 51 1.37 3.17 16.33
C ALA A 51 2.05 3.05 14.96
N LEU A 52 1.66 2.05 14.17
CA LEU A 52 2.18 1.85 12.83
C LEU A 52 1.63 2.91 11.86
N ASN A 53 0.34 3.21 11.96
CA ASN A 53 -0.31 4.21 11.13
C ASN A 53 -1.19 5.12 11.99
N PRO A 54 -0.67 6.30 12.38
CA PRO A 54 -1.44 7.24 13.20
C PRO A 54 -2.73 7.71 12.53
N GLN A 55 -2.85 7.62 11.21
CA GLN A 55 -4.09 7.93 10.50
C GLN A 55 -5.17 6.88 10.71
N GLN A 56 -4.78 5.70 11.19
CA GLN A 56 -5.69 4.58 11.51
C GLN A 56 -6.53 4.15 10.31
N LEU A 57 -5.89 4.12 9.15
CA LEU A 57 -6.50 3.72 7.88
C LEU A 57 -5.75 2.54 7.29
N VAL A 58 -6.35 1.84 6.35
CA VAL A 58 -5.67 0.88 5.50
C VAL A 58 -5.64 1.47 4.08
N PRO A 59 -4.67 1.14 3.25
CA PRO A 59 -3.57 0.21 3.47
C PRO A 59 -2.37 0.86 4.15
N THR A 60 -1.54 0.03 4.75
CA THR A 60 -0.19 0.38 5.15
C THR A 60 0.74 -0.69 4.61
N LEU A 61 1.83 -0.28 4.01
CA LEU A 61 2.85 -1.20 3.52
C LEU A 61 4.10 -1.05 4.38
N THR A 62 4.67 -2.17 4.81
CA THR A 62 6.00 -2.16 5.41
C THR A 62 6.98 -2.88 4.50
N HIS A 63 8.17 -2.31 4.36
CA HIS A 63 9.25 -2.91 3.60
C HIS A 63 10.47 -2.88 4.53
N GLY A 64 10.69 -3.99 5.22
CA GLY A 64 11.63 -4.02 6.32
C GLY A 64 11.19 -3.07 7.42
N VAL A 65 12.03 -2.10 7.74
CA VAL A 65 11.70 -1.08 8.75
C VAL A 65 10.98 0.13 8.18
N ARG A 66 10.85 0.22 6.86
CA ARG A 66 10.17 1.35 6.23
C ARG A 66 8.67 1.16 6.30
N VAL A 67 7.95 2.23 6.58
CA VAL A 67 6.49 2.24 6.66
C VAL A 67 5.96 3.26 5.67
N ILE A 68 5.13 2.81 4.73
CA ILE A 68 4.54 3.68 3.71
C ILE A 68 3.02 3.63 3.87
N ARG A 69 2.40 4.80 3.90
CA ARG A 69 0.96 4.97 4.09
C ARG A 69 0.37 5.66 2.89
N GLN A 70 -0.94 5.51 2.69
CA GLN A 70 -1.72 6.04 1.57
C GLN A 70 -1.49 5.25 0.29
N SER A 71 -2.56 4.79 -0.33
CA SER A 71 -2.48 3.89 -1.47
C SER A 71 -1.68 4.48 -2.64
N LEU A 72 -1.85 5.75 -2.93
CA LEU A 72 -1.11 6.38 -4.04
C LEU A 72 0.37 6.48 -3.75
N ALA A 73 0.73 6.82 -2.51
CA ALA A 73 2.13 6.88 -2.10
C ALA A 73 2.77 5.49 -2.16
N ILE A 74 2.03 4.46 -1.74
CA ILE A 74 2.51 3.09 -1.81
C ILE A 74 2.77 2.68 -3.26
N LEU A 75 1.83 2.99 -4.17
CA LEU A 75 1.98 2.64 -5.58
C LEU A 75 3.19 3.35 -6.20
N GLU A 76 3.42 4.62 -5.86
CA GLU A 76 4.59 5.33 -6.35
C GLU A 76 5.88 4.74 -5.77
N TYR A 77 5.87 4.37 -4.49
CA TYR A 77 7.02 3.72 -3.88
C TYR A 77 7.36 2.41 -4.59
N LEU A 78 6.35 1.59 -4.86
CA LEU A 78 6.55 0.32 -5.56
C LEU A 78 7.11 0.54 -6.96
N ASP A 79 6.61 1.57 -7.65
CA ASP A 79 7.03 1.85 -9.01
C ASP A 79 8.48 2.32 -9.08
N GLU A 80 8.93 3.07 -8.08
CA GLU A 80 10.30 3.54 -8.02
C GLU A 80 11.27 2.48 -7.52
N ALA A 81 10.86 1.69 -6.52
CA ALA A 81 11.70 0.65 -5.96
C ALA A 81 11.85 -0.55 -6.89
N TRP A 82 10.81 -0.87 -7.64
CA TRP A 82 10.81 -1.94 -8.64
C TRP A 82 10.32 -1.40 -9.97
N PRO A 83 11.19 -0.78 -10.77
CA PRO A 83 10.76 -0.02 -11.94
C PRO A 83 10.19 -0.86 -13.09
N SER A 84 10.37 -2.17 -13.08
CA SER A 84 9.88 -3.01 -14.16
C SER A 84 8.93 -4.09 -13.64
N PRO A 85 7.71 -4.21 -14.18
CA PRO A 85 7.09 -3.29 -15.13
C PRO A 85 6.63 -2.00 -14.46
N ARG A 86 6.58 -0.91 -15.21
CA ARG A 86 6.15 0.36 -14.69
C ARG A 86 4.64 0.41 -14.52
N LEU A 87 4.20 1.06 -13.45
CA LEU A 87 2.79 1.35 -13.19
C LEU A 87 2.44 2.77 -13.62
N LEU A 88 3.41 3.69 -13.54
CA LEU A 88 3.23 5.09 -13.91
C LEU A 88 4.12 5.42 -15.10
N PRO A 89 3.68 6.37 -15.94
CA PRO A 89 4.50 6.86 -17.04
C PRO A 89 5.80 7.50 -16.55
N MET A 90 6.78 7.64 -17.43
CA MET A 90 8.09 8.15 -17.06
C MET A 90 8.13 9.67 -16.98
N THR A 91 7.33 10.37 -17.79
CA THR A 91 7.36 11.82 -17.82
C THR A 91 6.51 12.43 -16.72
N ALA A 92 6.92 13.59 -16.22
CA ALA A 92 6.19 14.29 -15.18
C ALA A 92 4.75 14.64 -15.65
N ARG A 93 4.62 15.03 -16.91
CA ARG A 93 3.32 15.38 -17.49
C ARG A 93 2.36 14.20 -17.47
N ASP A 94 2.81 13.04 -17.96
CA ASP A 94 1.96 11.86 -18.04
C ASP A 94 1.66 11.28 -16.67
N ARG A 95 2.62 11.35 -15.74
CA ARG A 95 2.40 10.92 -14.36
C ARG A 95 1.32 11.77 -13.69
N ALA A 96 1.36 13.07 -13.91
CA ALA A 96 0.36 13.99 -13.35
C ALA A 96 -1.03 13.66 -13.91
N ARG A 97 -1.12 13.35 -15.20
CA ARG A 97 -2.38 12.98 -15.83
C ARG A 97 -2.96 11.71 -15.22
N VAL A 98 -2.14 10.68 -15.07
CA VAL A 98 -2.58 9.43 -14.46
C VAL A 98 -3.07 9.66 -13.04
N ARG A 99 -2.33 10.44 -12.25
CA ARG A 99 -2.74 10.73 -10.87
C ARG A 99 -4.03 11.50 -10.79
N SER A 100 -4.29 12.37 -11.74
CA SER A 100 -5.54 13.13 -11.76
C SER A 100 -6.77 12.27 -12.07
N LEU A 101 -6.55 11.12 -12.70
CA LEU A 101 -7.63 10.17 -13.01
C LEU A 101 -7.84 9.14 -11.90
N ALA A 102 -6.93 9.06 -10.96
CA ALA A 102 -6.97 8.04 -9.90
C ALA A 102 -7.94 8.40 -8.75
#